data_e65b942eb4a921660601ef8d4babefc1
#
_entry.id   e65b942eb4a921660601ef8d4babefc1
#
_cell.length_a   1.000
_cell.length_b   1.000
_cell.length_c   1.000
_cell.angle_alpha   90.00
_cell.angle_beta   90.00
_cell.angle_gamma   90.00
#
_symmetry.space_group_name_H-M   'P 1'
#
loop_
_entity.id
_entity.type
_entity.pdbx_description
1 polymer ?
#
loop_
_entity_poly.entity_id
_entity_poly.type
_entity_poly.pdbx_seq_one_letter_code
_entity_poly.pdbx_strand_id
1 'polypeptide(L)'
;MQRINLFPDPNMANTIFQCIPSRCTVDFPTVGGFRWLRATTSASGDIYAQYQLTGANLPPAGVYHIHAVCYERGSNALFRVYAGVGNSFTILNETSIADNQTKIIDADITIPANTTQLLIRVVPPSTVGKFMMIRDILIESKSTWQILVVVATPEV
;
A
#
# COMPACT_ATOMS: atom_id res chain seq x y z
N MET A 1 2.38 -5.66 24.32
CA MET A 1 3.00 -4.64 23.44
C MET A 1 1.95 -4.18 22.45
N GLN A 2 1.81 -2.89 22.23
CA GLN A 2 0.81 -2.35 21.30
C GLN A 2 1.35 -2.41 19.86
N ARG A 3 0.55 -2.90 18.91
CA ARG A 3 0.87 -2.80 17.48
C ARG A 3 0.83 -1.34 17.04
N ILE A 4 1.83 -0.94 16.29
CA ILE A 4 1.91 0.43 15.76
C ILE A 4 1.90 0.34 14.25
N ASN A 5 0.82 0.84 13.64
CA ASN A 5 0.77 1.04 12.20
C ASN A 5 1.51 2.34 11.85
N LEU A 6 2.58 2.23 11.09
CA LEU A 6 3.38 3.37 10.65
C LEU A 6 2.84 4.01 9.35
N PHE A 7 1.81 3.41 8.73
CA PHE A 7 1.12 4.04 7.61
C PHE A 7 0.26 5.20 8.10
N PRO A 8 0.44 6.42 7.55
CA PRO A 8 -0.15 7.64 8.14
C PRO A 8 -1.66 7.78 7.97
N ASP A 9 -2.29 7.05 7.05
CA ASP A 9 -3.74 7.13 6.77
C ASP A 9 -4.43 5.75 6.78
N PRO A 10 -4.37 4.99 7.89
CA PRO A 10 -4.86 3.62 7.94
C PRO A 10 -6.38 3.50 7.71
N ASN A 11 -7.13 4.57 7.96
CA ASN A 11 -8.58 4.63 7.79
C ASN A 11 -9.03 5.17 6.43
N MET A 12 -8.11 5.41 5.50
CA MET A 12 -8.39 6.00 4.19
C MET A 12 -9.16 7.33 4.28
N ALA A 13 -8.82 8.17 5.27
CA ALA A 13 -9.50 9.46 5.50
C ALA A 13 -9.14 10.51 4.45
N ASN A 14 -7.92 10.42 3.88
CA ASN A 14 -7.38 11.31 2.85
C ASN A 14 -7.45 12.80 3.22
N THR A 15 -7.28 13.11 4.48
CA THR A 15 -7.38 14.49 4.98
C THR A 15 -6.03 15.14 5.19
N ILE A 16 -5.25 14.63 6.15
CA ILE A 16 -3.91 15.15 6.50
C ILE A 16 -2.85 14.53 5.60
N PHE A 17 -2.99 13.23 5.31
CA PHE A 17 -2.08 12.48 4.45
C PHE A 17 -2.83 12.01 3.20
N GLN A 18 -2.48 12.56 2.04
CA GLN A 18 -3.25 12.39 0.82
C GLN A 18 -2.57 11.47 -0.18
N CYS A 19 -3.40 10.72 -0.93
CA CYS A 19 -3.01 9.95 -2.08
C CYS A 19 -2.91 10.86 -3.31
N ILE A 20 -1.81 10.78 -4.05
CA ILE A 20 -1.54 11.59 -5.24
C ILE A 20 -1.84 10.75 -6.50
N PRO A 21 -2.85 11.12 -7.32
CA PRO A 21 -3.18 10.40 -8.54
C PRO A 21 -2.36 10.89 -9.75
N SER A 22 -2.06 9.98 -10.67
CA SER A 22 -1.57 10.25 -12.02
C SER A 22 -2.39 9.45 -13.02
N ARG A 23 -3.02 10.11 -13.98
CA ARG A 23 -3.87 9.53 -15.05
C ARG A 23 -4.95 8.58 -14.54
N CYS A 24 -5.38 8.80 -13.30
CA CYS A 24 -6.51 8.15 -12.66
C CYS A 24 -7.23 9.14 -11.76
N THR A 25 -8.45 8.83 -11.40
CA THR A 25 -9.20 9.53 -10.36
C THR A 25 -9.19 8.70 -9.08
N VAL A 26 -9.22 9.37 -7.93
CA VAL A 26 -9.23 8.73 -6.62
C VAL A 26 -10.48 9.14 -5.88
N ASP A 27 -11.22 8.16 -5.36
CA ASP A 27 -12.33 8.36 -4.44
C ASP A 27 -12.29 7.32 -3.32
N PHE A 28 -13.16 7.47 -2.33
CA PHE A 28 -13.13 6.68 -1.10
C PHE A 28 -14.51 6.06 -0.81
N PRO A 29 -14.97 5.08 -1.62
CA PRO A 29 -16.26 4.44 -1.40
C PRO A 29 -16.26 3.56 -0.15
N THR A 30 -17.43 3.43 0.45
CA THR A 30 -17.72 2.41 1.48
C THR A 30 -18.40 1.22 0.81
N VAL A 31 -17.78 0.07 0.84
CA VAL A 31 -18.28 -1.16 0.24
C VAL A 31 -18.16 -2.29 1.26
N GLY A 32 -19.26 -3.01 1.51
CA GLY A 32 -19.28 -4.10 2.49
C GLY A 32 -18.98 -3.65 3.92
N GLY A 33 -19.27 -2.39 4.26
CA GLY A 33 -18.97 -1.82 5.57
C GLY A 33 -17.53 -1.31 5.74
N PHE A 34 -16.69 -1.44 4.72
CA PHE A 34 -15.30 -0.99 4.72
C PHE A 34 -15.11 0.24 3.83
N ARG A 35 -14.28 1.17 4.28
CA ARG A 35 -13.83 2.29 3.47
C ARG A 35 -12.61 1.88 2.64
N TRP A 36 -12.68 2.11 1.34
CA TRP A 36 -11.63 1.80 0.39
C TRP A 36 -11.08 3.08 -0.23
N LEU A 37 -9.82 3.05 -0.65
CA LEU A 37 -9.32 3.93 -1.70
C LEU A 37 -9.62 3.22 -3.03
N ARG A 38 -10.27 3.94 -3.97
CA ARG A 38 -10.48 3.46 -5.33
C ARG A 38 -9.76 4.36 -6.32
N ALA A 39 -8.86 3.79 -7.10
CA ALA A 39 -8.18 4.43 -8.21
C ALA A 39 -8.79 3.93 -9.52
N THR A 40 -9.39 4.84 -10.28
CA THR A 40 -10.05 4.54 -11.57
C THR A 40 -9.27 5.19 -12.70
N THR A 41 -8.83 4.42 -13.67
CA THR A 41 -8.06 4.89 -14.81
C THR A 41 -8.85 5.89 -15.63
N SER A 42 -8.28 7.06 -15.90
CA SER A 42 -8.91 8.14 -16.66
C SER A 42 -8.21 8.45 -17.98
N ALA A 43 -6.95 8.05 -18.15
CA ALA A 43 -6.17 8.25 -19.34
C ALA A 43 -5.06 7.21 -19.46
N SER A 44 -4.55 7.00 -20.68
CA SER A 44 -3.38 6.16 -20.93
C SER A 44 -2.07 6.80 -20.46
N GLY A 45 -1.04 6.00 -20.24
CA GLY A 45 0.31 6.44 -19.87
C GLY A 45 0.78 5.87 -18.55
N ASP A 46 1.51 6.64 -17.77
CA ASP A 46 1.98 6.23 -16.43
C ASP A 46 0.86 6.43 -15.40
N ILE A 47 0.10 5.37 -15.14
CA ILE A 47 -1.13 5.38 -14.36
C ILE A 47 -0.83 4.87 -12.97
N TYR A 48 -1.10 5.68 -11.95
CA TYR A 48 -1.00 5.25 -10.56
C TYR A 48 -1.74 6.21 -9.61
N ALA A 49 -2.03 5.72 -8.42
CA ALA A 49 -2.31 6.51 -7.24
C ALA A 49 -1.25 6.17 -6.19
N GLN A 50 -0.61 7.17 -5.57
CA GLN A 50 0.49 6.88 -4.66
C GLN A 50 0.41 7.67 -3.37
N TYR A 51 0.85 7.01 -2.30
CA TYR A 51 1.23 7.64 -1.05
C TYR A 51 2.75 7.82 -1.02
N GLN A 52 3.19 9.01 -0.66
CA GLN A 52 4.63 9.34 -0.55
C GLN A 52 4.97 9.63 0.91
N LEU A 53 5.67 8.70 1.54
CA LEU A 53 6.11 8.82 2.91
C LEU A 53 7.50 9.45 2.95
N THR A 54 7.60 10.63 3.54
CA THR A 54 8.84 11.42 3.67
C THR A 54 8.96 11.99 5.06
N GLY A 55 10.14 12.43 5.47
CA GLY A 55 10.38 13.10 6.74
C GLY A 55 9.87 12.28 7.93
N ALA A 56 8.99 12.86 8.74
CA ALA A 56 8.43 12.21 9.93
C ALA A 56 7.53 10.99 9.62
N ASN A 57 7.00 10.89 8.40
CA ASN A 57 6.17 9.77 7.97
C ASN A 57 6.98 8.61 7.37
N LEU A 58 8.28 8.81 7.14
CA LEU A 58 9.15 7.76 6.59
C LEU A 58 9.65 6.85 7.72
N PRO A 59 9.33 5.54 7.68
CA PRO A 59 9.91 4.60 8.63
C PRO A 59 11.44 4.54 8.49
N PRO A 60 12.20 4.39 9.59
CA PRO A 60 13.64 4.21 9.54
C PRO A 60 14.07 3.00 8.70
N ALA A 61 15.34 2.96 8.28
CA ALA A 61 15.92 1.78 7.65
C ALA A 61 15.71 0.53 8.52
N GLY A 62 15.33 -0.58 7.92
CA GLY A 62 15.05 -1.82 8.63
C GLY A 62 14.07 -2.73 7.92
N VAL A 63 13.68 -3.81 8.58
CA VAL A 63 12.73 -4.81 8.07
C VAL A 63 11.35 -4.55 8.63
N TYR A 64 10.37 -4.48 7.73
CA TYR A 64 8.97 -4.23 8.03
C TYR A 64 8.08 -5.29 7.42
N HIS A 65 6.97 -5.56 8.10
CA HIS A 65 5.85 -6.31 7.56
C HIS A 65 4.86 -5.33 6.96
N ILE A 66 4.41 -5.61 5.73
CA ILE A 66 3.35 -4.85 5.07
C ILE A 66 2.12 -5.74 4.89
N HIS A 67 0.97 -5.15 5.11
CA HIS A 67 -0.33 -5.78 4.87
C HIS A 67 -1.24 -4.81 4.14
N ALA A 68 -2.03 -5.32 3.19
CA ALA A 68 -3.11 -4.60 2.55
C ALA A 68 -4.13 -5.57 1.97
N VAL A 69 -5.36 -5.10 1.78
CA VAL A 69 -6.40 -5.83 1.07
C VAL A 69 -6.69 -5.10 -0.22
N CYS A 70 -6.53 -5.78 -1.34
CA CYS A 70 -6.72 -5.24 -2.69
C CYS A 70 -7.84 -5.96 -3.42
N TYR A 71 -8.55 -5.22 -4.26
CA TYR A 71 -9.56 -5.73 -5.19
C TYR A 71 -9.47 -4.97 -6.51
N GLU A 72 -9.65 -5.62 -7.64
CA GLU A 72 -9.61 -4.95 -8.93
C GLU A 72 -10.73 -5.40 -9.89
N ARG A 73 -11.04 -4.51 -10.85
CA ARG A 73 -11.95 -4.77 -11.97
C ARG A 73 -11.28 -4.30 -13.26
N GLY A 74 -10.86 -5.25 -14.05
CA GLY A 74 -10.16 -5.06 -15.31
C GLY A 74 -9.17 -6.19 -15.55
N SER A 75 -7.90 -5.85 -15.69
CA SER A 75 -6.82 -6.81 -15.78
C SER A 75 -5.48 -6.12 -15.46
N ASN A 76 -4.56 -6.86 -14.87
CA ASN A 76 -3.18 -6.40 -14.62
C ASN A 76 -3.04 -5.20 -13.68
N ALA A 77 -3.84 -5.13 -12.62
CA ALA A 77 -3.58 -4.18 -11.54
C ALA A 77 -2.36 -4.62 -10.72
N LEU A 78 -1.64 -3.64 -10.15
CA LEU A 78 -0.44 -3.89 -9.37
C LEU A 78 -0.48 -3.08 -8.05
N PHE A 79 -0.01 -3.71 -7.00
CA PHE A 79 0.42 -3.04 -5.79
C PHE A 79 1.95 -3.00 -5.76
N ARG A 80 2.54 -1.83 -5.52
CA ARG A 80 3.99 -1.66 -5.47
C ARG A 80 4.42 -0.83 -4.29
N VAL A 81 5.57 -1.20 -3.73
CA VAL A 81 6.29 -0.39 -2.74
C VAL A 81 7.68 -0.10 -3.27
N TYR A 82 8.07 1.17 -3.27
CA TYR A 82 9.39 1.63 -3.70
C TYR A 82 10.12 2.32 -2.56
N ALA A 83 11.42 2.08 -2.47
CA ALA A 83 12.34 2.95 -1.74
C ALA A 83 13.04 3.90 -2.70
N GLY A 84 13.06 5.19 -2.39
CA GLY A 84 13.74 6.22 -3.14
C GLY A 84 14.97 6.74 -2.39
N VAL A 85 16.10 6.86 -3.12
CA VAL A 85 17.32 7.53 -2.66
C VAL A 85 17.67 8.57 -3.71
N GLY A 86 17.45 9.85 -3.40
CA GLY A 86 17.52 10.91 -4.40
C GLY A 86 16.51 10.68 -5.52
N ASN A 87 16.98 10.57 -6.77
CA ASN A 87 16.15 10.33 -7.95
C ASN A 87 16.09 8.85 -8.38
N SER A 88 16.70 7.96 -7.61
CA SER A 88 16.72 6.52 -7.89
C SER A 88 15.69 5.79 -7.04
N PHE A 89 14.95 4.88 -7.67
CA PHE A 89 13.90 4.09 -7.02
C PHE A 89 14.17 2.60 -7.17
N THR A 90 13.98 1.87 -6.07
CA THR A 90 14.08 0.41 -6.04
C THR A 90 12.75 -0.18 -5.60
N ILE A 91 12.26 -1.19 -6.32
CA ILE A 91 11.06 -1.92 -5.96
C ILE A 91 11.38 -2.82 -4.76
N LEU A 92 10.67 -2.62 -3.65
CA LEU A 92 10.76 -3.46 -2.46
C LEU A 92 9.71 -4.57 -2.46
N ASN A 93 8.55 -4.32 -3.06
CA ASN A 93 7.47 -5.30 -3.25
C ASN A 93 6.69 -4.97 -4.53
N GLU A 94 6.32 -6.01 -5.26
CA GLU A 94 5.39 -5.93 -6.38
C GLU A 94 4.45 -7.13 -6.32
N THR A 95 3.16 -6.85 -6.33
CA THR A 95 2.12 -7.87 -6.29
C THR A 95 1.08 -7.60 -7.35
N SER A 96 0.83 -8.57 -8.23
CA SER A 96 -0.23 -8.51 -9.24
C SER A 96 -1.57 -8.94 -8.65
N ILE A 97 -2.61 -8.22 -9.00
CA ILE A 97 -3.98 -8.54 -8.63
C ILE A 97 -4.74 -8.91 -9.90
N ALA A 98 -5.40 -10.07 -9.90
CA ALA A 98 -6.16 -10.55 -11.03
C ALA A 98 -7.59 -9.99 -11.04
N ASP A 99 -8.19 -9.93 -12.25
CA ASP A 99 -9.54 -9.41 -12.45
C ASP A 99 -10.56 -10.08 -11.52
N ASN A 100 -11.39 -9.24 -10.91
CA ASN A 100 -12.49 -9.64 -10.03
C ASN A 100 -12.05 -10.49 -8.83
N GLN A 101 -10.81 -10.32 -8.37
CA GLN A 101 -10.29 -11.02 -7.20
C GLN A 101 -9.95 -10.05 -6.08
N THR A 102 -10.21 -10.51 -4.85
CA THR A 102 -9.67 -9.90 -3.64
C THR A 102 -8.36 -10.59 -3.31
N LYS A 103 -7.30 -9.80 -3.15
CA LYS A 103 -5.98 -10.31 -2.77
C LYS A 103 -5.51 -9.65 -1.49
N ILE A 104 -5.09 -10.47 -0.55
CA ILE A 104 -4.41 -10.01 0.66
C ILE A 104 -2.92 -9.95 0.36
N ILE A 105 -2.35 -8.77 0.55
CA ILE A 105 -0.90 -8.55 0.52
C ILE A 105 -0.39 -8.73 1.93
N ASP A 106 0.60 -9.60 2.08
CA ASP A 106 1.16 -9.97 3.36
C ASP A 106 2.63 -10.33 3.13
N ALA A 107 3.51 -9.34 3.25
CA ALA A 107 4.91 -9.48 2.83
C ALA A 107 5.86 -8.70 3.73
N ASP A 108 7.11 -9.13 3.76
CA ASP A 108 8.20 -8.39 4.38
C ASP A 108 8.91 -7.53 3.34
N ILE A 109 9.28 -6.32 3.75
CA ILE A 109 10.12 -5.41 2.98
C ILE A 109 11.33 -4.99 3.81
N THR A 110 12.44 -4.70 3.13
CA THR A 110 13.61 -4.08 3.76
C THR A 110 13.78 -2.68 3.21
N ILE A 111 13.64 -1.68 4.07
CA ILE A 111 13.92 -0.28 3.73
C ILE A 111 15.42 -0.07 3.85
N PRO A 112 16.14 0.24 2.74
CA PRO A 112 17.58 0.43 2.76
C PRO A 112 18.01 1.66 3.58
N ALA A 113 19.25 1.66 4.03
CA ALA A 113 19.89 2.86 4.55
C ALA A 113 19.88 3.98 3.50
N ASN A 114 19.85 5.23 3.96
CA ASN A 114 19.81 6.43 3.11
C ASN A 114 18.54 6.59 2.26
N THR A 115 17.49 5.82 2.50
CA THR A 115 16.17 6.04 1.88
C THR A 115 15.64 7.40 2.31
N THR A 116 15.22 8.21 1.33
CA THR A 116 14.66 9.55 1.56
C THR A 116 13.15 9.58 1.39
N GLN A 117 12.58 8.57 0.71
CA GLN A 117 11.14 8.43 0.53
C GLN A 117 10.73 6.98 0.34
N LEU A 118 9.54 6.66 0.79
CA LEU A 118 8.88 5.38 0.54
C LEU A 118 7.60 5.67 -0.26
N LEU A 119 7.44 5.02 -1.40
CA LEU A 119 6.23 5.15 -2.22
C LEU A 119 5.39 3.88 -2.08
N ILE A 120 4.12 4.06 -1.75
CA ILE A 120 3.11 2.99 -1.83
C ILE A 120 2.22 3.32 -3.01
N ARG A 121 2.27 2.49 -4.04
CA ARG A 121 1.65 2.76 -5.32
C ARG A 121 0.58 1.72 -5.64
N VAL A 122 -0.60 2.23 -5.95
CA VAL A 122 -1.74 1.48 -6.48
C VAL A 122 -1.79 1.74 -7.97
N VAL A 123 -1.61 0.70 -8.78
CA VAL A 123 -1.61 0.80 -10.24
C VAL A 123 -2.89 0.13 -10.76
N PRO A 124 -3.94 0.89 -11.10
CA PRO A 124 -5.16 0.33 -11.64
C PRO A 124 -4.93 -0.25 -13.04
N PRO A 125 -5.87 -1.07 -13.57
CA PRO A 125 -5.78 -1.57 -14.93
C PRO A 125 -5.63 -0.44 -15.95
N SER A 126 -4.92 -0.69 -17.06
CA SER A 126 -4.63 0.33 -18.07
C SER A 126 -5.86 0.80 -18.88
N THR A 127 -6.95 0.06 -18.84
CA THR A 127 -8.18 0.41 -19.55
C THR A 127 -8.95 1.50 -18.80
N VAL A 128 -9.28 2.57 -19.51
CA VAL A 128 -10.08 3.69 -18.96
C VAL A 128 -11.42 3.17 -18.40
N GLY A 129 -11.77 3.65 -17.21
CA GLY A 129 -12.97 3.26 -16.47
C GLY A 129 -12.81 2.00 -15.61
N LYS A 130 -11.70 1.27 -15.74
CA LYS A 130 -11.37 0.16 -14.84
C LYS A 130 -10.67 0.67 -13.59
N PHE A 131 -10.74 -0.09 -12.49
CA PHE A 131 -10.31 0.41 -11.19
C PHE A 131 -9.62 -0.68 -10.34
N MET A 132 -8.87 -0.20 -9.37
CA MET A 132 -8.33 -0.98 -8.26
C MET A 132 -8.72 -0.31 -6.95
N MET A 133 -9.10 -1.11 -5.97
CA MET A 133 -9.39 -0.67 -4.60
C MET A 133 -8.38 -1.24 -3.62
N ILE A 134 -8.06 -0.47 -2.58
CA ILE A 134 -7.19 -0.90 -1.49
C ILE A 134 -7.72 -0.41 -0.15
N ARG A 135 -7.54 -1.21 0.88
CA ARG A 135 -7.84 -0.88 2.29
C ARG A 135 -6.88 -1.56 3.25
N ASP A 136 -6.97 -1.20 4.50
CA ASP A 136 -6.24 -1.82 5.61
C ASP A 136 -4.72 -1.84 5.38
N ILE A 137 -4.17 -0.75 4.88
CA ILE A 137 -2.71 -0.63 4.71
C ILE A 137 -2.07 -0.59 6.10
N LEU A 138 -1.18 -1.54 6.34
CA LEU A 138 -0.37 -1.65 7.54
C LEU A 138 1.10 -1.69 7.16
N ILE A 139 1.89 -0.88 7.85
CA ILE A 139 3.36 -0.97 7.87
C ILE A 139 3.77 -1.11 9.34
N GLU A 140 4.42 -2.20 9.67
CA GLU A 140 4.75 -2.53 11.05
C GLU A 140 6.17 -3.08 11.11
N SER A 141 6.91 -2.75 12.17
CA SER A 141 8.23 -3.35 12.39
C SER A 141 8.11 -4.87 12.48
N LYS A 142 8.96 -5.58 11.75
CA LYS A 142 8.94 -7.06 11.75
C LYS A 142 9.17 -7.64 13.15
N SER A 143 9.98 -7.02 13.98
CA SER A 143 10.20 -7.43 15.36
C SER A 143 8.92 -7.42 16.19
N THR A 144 8.09 -6.38 16.02
CA THR A 144 6.79 -6.28 16.71
C THR A 144 5.79 -7.31 16.18
N TRP A 145 5.76 -7.53 14.87
CA TRP A 145 4.92 -8.54 14.23
C TRP A 145 5.21 -9.95 14.75
N GLN A 146 6.48 -10.33 14.81
CA GLN A 146 6.89 -11.66 15.26
C GLN A 146 6.51 -11.96 16.72
N ILE A 147 6.61 -10.98 17.60
CA ILE A 147 6.21 -11.13 19.01
C ILE A 147 4.73 -11.49 19.11
N LEU A 148 3.88 -10.86 18.33
CA LEU A 148 2.44 -11.13 18.35
C LEU A 148 2.06 -12.51 17.83
N VAL A 149 2.76 -13.00 16.82
CA VAL A 149 2.53 -14.35 16.28
C VAL A 149 2.90 -15.42 17.31
N VAL A 150 3.98 -15.24 18.06
CA VAL A 150 4.40 -16.18 19.11
C VAL A 150 3.39 -16.21 20.26
N VAL A 151 2.81 -15.09 20.64
CA VAL A 151 1.80 -15.03 21.73
C VAL A 151 0.45 -15.61 21.30
N ALA A 152 0.15 -15.61 20.01
CA ALA A 152 -1.10 -16.13 19.46
C ALA A 152 -1.12 -17.66 19.29
N THR A 153 0.02 -18.36 19.45
CA THR A 153 0.04 -19.82 19.46
C THR A 153 -0.43 -20.33 20.83
N PRO A 154 -1.56 -21.05 20.90
CA PRO A 154 -2.00 -21.62 22.17
C PRO A 154 -0.96 -22.65 22.63
N GLU A 155 -0.54 -22.53 23.87
CA GLU A 155 0.20 -23.61 24.51
C GLU A 155 -0.70 -24.85 24.53
N VAL A 156 -0.21 -25.91 23.94
CA VAL A 156 -0.85 -27.22 23.95
C VAL A 156 -0.50 -27.94 25.26
#